data_cd963590990d1e252c103074b5dc0aed
#
_entry.id   cd963590990d1e252c103074b5dc0aed
#
_cell.length_a   1.000
_cell.length_b   1.000
_cell.length_c   1.000
_cell.angle_alpha   90.00
_cell.angle_beta   90.00
_cell.angle_gamma   90.00
#
_symmetry.space_group_name_H-M   'P 1'
#
loop_
_entity.id
_entity.type
_entity.pdbx_description
1 polymer ?
#
loop_
_entity_poly.entity_id
_entity_poly.type
_entity_poly.pdbx_seq_one_letter_code
_entity_poly.pdbx_strand_id
1 'polypeptide(L)'
;MGKPLPAVDTPVEIVDLAHDGRGVGRLDGKAVFVAGALPGERVRLGRRRRRGGIEEAELAAVLEPSPDRVTPPCAHFGVCGGCALQHLEPGAQLAAKDRELQAQLERIGRVVPDERLPPLAGPVWEYRRRARLGVKYVARKERVLVGFRERESPYVTDVRRCHVLVPPVGRLVESLGELVGRLAIRERIPQIEVAVADPPERPRVVLVLRVLDTPGEADVAELRAYAAAHGVEFWLQPGGLDTAAPLDPAASRGPLRYRLPGAEVTLEFGPLDFVQVNAELNARMVEYALG
;
A
#
# COMPACT_ATOMS: atom_id res chain seq x y z
N MET A 1 12.47 -8.20 19.12
CA MET A 1 11.57 -9.39 18.93
C MET A 1 10.71 -9.56 20.17
N GLY A 2 9.44 -9.99 20.03
CA GLY A 2 8.57 -10.26 21.20
C GLY A 2 8.98 -11.54 21.94
N LYS A 3 8.61 -11.62 23.22
CA LYS A 3 8.84 -12.84 24.03
C LYS A 3 7.91 -13.96 23.54
N PRO A 4 8.40 -15.15 23.19
CA PRO A 4 7.56 -16.27 22.80
C PRO A 4 6.65 -16.71 23.93
N LEU A 5 5.45 -17.20 23.58
CA LEU A 5 4.45 -17.74 24.50
C LEU A 5 4.21 -19.23 24.18
N PRO A 6 3.73 -20.02 25.15
CA PRO A 6 3.39 -21.44 24.91
C PRO A 6 2.35 -21.62 23.79
N ALA A 7 2.42 -22.73 23.07
CA ALA A 7 1.38 -23.11 22.14
C ALA A 7 0.04 -23.36 22.86
N VAL A 8 -1.06 -23.13 22.14
CA VAL A 8 -2.43 -23.37 22.62
C VAL A 8 -3.20 -24.09 21.54
N ASP A 9 -3.78 -25.24 21.88
CA ASP A 9 -4.58 -26.04 20.95
C ASP A 9 -6.07 -25.64 20.93
N THR A 10 -6.53 -24.89 21.95
CA THR A 10 -7.91 -24.42 22.04
C THR A 10 -8.21 -23.43 20.93
N PRO A 11 -9.26 -23.65 20.11
CA PRO A 11 -9.72 -22.68 19.15
C PRO A 11 -10.15 -21.37 19.80
N VAL A 12 -9.88 -20.25 19.10
CA VAL A 12 -10.22 -18.91 19.57
C VAL A 12 -11.27 -18.32 18.62
N GLU A 13 -12.31 -17.74 19.19
CA GLU A 13 -13.30 -16.95 18.49
C GLU A 13 -12.76 -15.53 18.27
N ILE A 14 -12.86 -15.02 17.05
CA ILE A 14 -12.49 -13.65 16.69
C ILE A 14 -13.74 -12.80 16.76
N VAL A 15 -13.74 -11.87 17.70
CA VAL A 15 -14.91 -11.05 18.03
C VAL A 15 -14.87 -9.65 17.44
N ASP A 16 -13.68 -9.17 17.04
CA ASP A 16 -13.53 -7.80 16.54
C ASP A 16 -12.35 -7.70 15.55
N LEU A 17 -12.22 -6.55 14.91
CA LEU A 17 -11.13 -6.19 13.99
C LEU A 17 -10.42 -4.94 14.51
N ALA A 18 -9.11 -5.05 14.72
CA ALA A 18 -8.30 -3.90 15.11
C ALA A 18 -8.07 -2.94 13.93
N HIS A 19 -7.74 -1.67 14.23
CA HIS A 19 -7.49 -0.61 13.25
C HIS A 19 -6.42 -0.97 12.19
N ASP A 20 -5.49 -1.86 12.52
CA ASP A 20 -4.44 -2.34 11.62
C ASP A 20 -4.83 -3.60 10.81
N GLY A 21 -6.09 -4.04 10.95
CA GLY A 21 -6.65 -5.18 10.22
C GLY A 21 -6.36 -6.55 10.82
N ARG A 22 -5.87 -6.61 12.07
CA ARG A 22 -5.75 -7.88 12.79
C ARG A 22 -7.08 -8.23 13.46
N GLY A 23 -7.47 -9.51 13.41
CA GLY A 23 -8.59 -10.02 14.19
C GLY A 23 -8.27 -9.97 15.69
N VAL A 24 -9.27 -9.67 16.50
CA VAL A 24 -9.16 -9.63 17.96
C VAL A 24 -9.98 -10.76 18.55
N GLY A 25 -9.31 -11.68 19.24
CA GLY A 25 -9.94 -12.74 20.03
C GLY A 25 -9.63 -12.59 21.52
N ARG A 26 -10.17 -13.52 22.32
CA ARG A 26 -9.84 -13.61 23.76
C ARG A 26 -9.32 -14.99 24.08
N LEU A 27 -8.22 -15.03 24.82
CA LEU A 27 -7.62 -16.23 25.36
C LEU A 27 -7.36 -16.01 26.85
N ASP A 28 -7.95 -16.85 27.71
CA ASP A 28 -7.88 -16.73 29.18
C ASP A 28 -8.23 -15.29 29.67
N GLY A 29 -9.28 -14.69 29.06
CA GLY A 29 -9.76 -13.34 29.38
C GLY A 29 -8.91 -12.20 28.80
N LYS A 30 -7.76 -12.48 28.17
CA LYS A 30 -6.85 -11.48 27.57
C LYS A 30 -7.07 -11.36 26.07
N ALA A 31 -6.94 -10.13 25.54
CA ALA A 31 -7.00 -9.91 24.10
C ALA A 31 -5.78 -10.54 23.41
N VAL A 32 -6.03 -11.23 22.31
CA VAL A 32 -5.01 -11.73 21.39
C VAL A 32 -5.29 -11.19 19.98
N PHE A 33 -4.25 -10.67 19.34
CA PHE A 33 -4.32 -10.10 17.99
C PHE A 33 -3.81 -11.09 16.98
N VAL A 34 -4.64 -11.43 15.98
CA VAL A 34 -4.36 -12.50 15.02
C VAL A 34 -4.35 -11.93 13.61
N ALA A 35 -3.18 -11.86 12.98
CA ALA A 35 -3.06 -11.37 11.62
C ALA A 35 -3.76 -12.31 10.63
N GLY A 36 -4.63 -11.76 9.76
CA GLY A 36 -5.35 -12.51 8.75
C GLY A 36 -6.63 -13.22 9.23
N ALA A 37 -6.99 -13.10 10.51
CA ALA A 37 -8.27 -13.55 11.03
C ALA A 37 -9.34 -12.45 10.98
N LEU A 38 -10.61 -12.83 10.85
CA LEU A 38 -11.76 -11.93 10.70
C LEU A 38 -12.80 -12.13 11.80
N PRO A 39 -13.57 -11.09 12.16
CA PRO A 39 -14.68 -11.23 13.09
C PRO A 39 -15.68 -12.33 12.68
N GLY A 40 -16.18 -13.06 13.64
CA GLY A 40 -17.08 -14.20 13.44
C GLY A 40 -16.38 -15.51 13.07
N GLU A 41 -15.05 -15.51 12.98
CA GLU A 41 -14.30 -16.73 12.72
C GLU A 41 -13.92 -17.47 13.99
N ARG A 42 -13.85 -18.78 13.88
CA ARG A 42 -13.22 -19.66 14.85
C ARG A 42 -11.90 -20.16 14.29
N VAL A 43 -10.81 -19.86 14.97
CA VAL A 43 -9.46 -20.07 14.43
C VAL A 43 -8.58 -20.88 15.36
N ARG A 44 -7.59 -21.57 14.76
CA ARG A 44 -6.47 -22.16 15.49
C ARG A 44 -5.30 -21.21 15.42
N LEU A 45 -4.71 -20.93 16.59
CA LEU A 45 -3.53 -20.07 16.70
C LEU A 45 -2.26 -20.87 16.38
N GLY A 46 -1.33 -20.21 15.68
CA GLY A 46 0.03 -20.66 15.49
C GLY A 46 0.96 -20.14 16.59
N ARG A 47 2.16 -19.71 16.18
CA ARG A 47 3.13 -19.14 17.13
C ARG A 47 2.57 -17.89 17.78
N ARG A 48 2.79 -17.79 19.08
CA ARG A 48 2.34 -16.67 19.90
C ARG A 48 3.54 -15.94 20.48
N ARG A 49 3.42 -14.63 20.58
CA ARG A 49 4.44 -13.76 21.19
C ARG A 49 3.78 -12.62 21.96
N ARG A 50 4.50 -12.07 22.95
CA ARG A 50 4.10 -10.84 23.63
C ARG A 50 5.07 -9.72 23.29
N ARG A 51 4.53 -8.60 22.81
CA ARG A 51 5.29 -7.41 22.43
C ARG A 51 4.59 -6.16 23.00
N GLY A 52 5.29 -5.34 23.78
CA GLY A 52 4.71 -4.11 24.35
C GLY A 52 3.44 -4.33 25.19
N GLY A 53 3.33 -5.48 25.89
CA GLY A 53 2.13 -5.83 26.67
C GLY A 53 1.01 -6.49 25.84
N ILE A 54 1.07 -6.44 24.52
CA ILE A 54 0.09 -7.00 23.59
C ILE A 54 0.46 -8.45 23.25
N GLU A 55 -0.53 -9.34 23.25
CA GLU A 55 -0.36 -10.71 22.78
C GLU A 55 -0.73 -10.81 21.30
N GLU A 56 0.19 -11.31 20.51
CA GLU A 56 0.06 -11.50 19.07
C GLU A 56 0.18 -12.98 18.74
N ALA A 57 -0.60 -13.45 17.77
CA ALA A 57 -0.57 -14.82 17.28
C ALA A 57 -0.58 -14.88 15.76
N GLU A 58 0.06 -15.91 15.23
CA GLU A 58 -0.09 -16.30 13.83
C GLU A 58 -1.40 -17.06 13.65
N LEU A 59 -2.05 -16.89 12.51
CA LEU A 59 -3.20 -17.71 12.11
C LEU A 59 -2.70 -19.04 11.56
N ALA A 60 -2.93 -20.16 12.28
CA ALA A 60 -2.56 -21.47 11.79
C ALA A 60 -3.64 -22.06 10.87
N ALA A 61 -4.92 -21.90 11.23
CA ALA A 61 -6.05 -22.35 10.42
C ALA A 61 -7.33 -21.58 10.77
N VAL A 62 -8.19 -21.37 9.77
CA VAL A 62 -9.58 -20.97 9.96
C VAL A 62 -10.40 -22.23 10.02
N LEU A 63 -11.06 -22.49 11.14
CA LEU A 63 -11.90 -23.68 11.39
C LEU A 63 -13.34 -23.44 10.93
N GLU A 64 -13.85 -22.27 11.23
CA GLU A 64 -15.17 -21.78 10.84
C GLU A 64 -14.98 -20.38 10.24
N PRO A 65 -15.13 -20.22 8.90
CA PRO A 65 -14.90 -18.94 8.26
C PRO A 65 -16.04 -17.97 8.46
N SER A 66 -15.72 -16.67 8.50
CA SER A 66 -16.70 -15.59 8.41
C SER A 66 -17.41 -15.62 7.04
N PRO A 67 -18.72 -15.31 6.95
CA PRO A 67 -19.43 -15.16 5.69
C PRO A 67 -18.84 -14.03 4.82
N ASP A 68 -18.17 -13.07 5.43
CA ASP A 68 -17.54 -11.94 4.75
C ASP A 68 -16.10 -12.24 4.28
N ARG A 69 -15.62 -13.47 4.51
CA ARG A 69 -14.29 -13.86 4.03
C ARG A 69 -14.30 -14.10 2.52
N VAL A 70 -13.37 -13.42 1.83
CA VAL A 70 -13.16 -13.60 0.40
C VAL A 70 -11.73 -14.04 0.10
N THR A 71 -11.52 -14.67 -1.05
CA THR A 71 -10.17 -14.99 -1.53
C THR A 71 -9.47 -13.73 -2.04
N PRO A 72 -8.33 -13.33 -1.47
CA PRO A 72 -7.57 -12.19 -1.98
C PRO A 72 -7.12 -12.42 -3.43
N PRO A 73 -7.30 -11.46 -4.35
CA PRO A 73 -6.84 -11.58 -5.73
C PRO A 73 -5.31 -11.48 -5.86
N CYS A 74 -4.63 -10.90 -4.86
CA CYS A 74 -3.19 -10.71 -4.84
C CYS A 74 -2.48 -11.91 -4.22
N ALA A 75 -1.65 -12.60 -4.99
CA ALA A 75 -0.85 -13.74 -4.50
C ALA A 75 0.15 -13.37 -3.38
N HIS A 76 0.44 -12.08 -3.19
CA HIS A 76 1.36 -11.58 -2.16
C HIS A 76 0.64 -11.10 -0.89
N PHE A 77 -0.69 -11.23 -0.83
CA PHE A 77 -1.43 -10.87 0.37
C PHE A 77 -0.97 -11.72 1.58
N GLY A 78 -0.89 -11.10 2.74
CA GLY A 78 -0.36 -11.73 3.95
C GLY A 78 1.15 -11.56 4.14
N VAL A 79 1.94 -11.46 3.06
CA VAL A 79 3.39 -11.18 3.09
C VAL A 79 3.66 -9.70 2.83
N CYS A 80 3.10 -9.18 1.73
CA CYS A 80 3.24 -7.77 1.36
C CYS A 80 2.56 -6.85 2.38
N GLY A 81 3.28 -5.82 2.86
CA GLY A 81 2.77 -4.82 3.80
C GLY A 81 1.87 -3.74 3.16
N GLY A 82 1.65 -3.79 1.85
CA GLY A 82 0.87 -2.78 1.13
C GLY A 82 -0.64 -2.84 1.35
N CYS A 83 -1.18 -3.99 1.81
CA CYS A 83 -2.62 -4.22 2.01
C CYS A 83 -2.88 -5.03 3.28
N ALA A 84 -3.94 -4.66 4.03
CA ALA A 84 -4.30 -5.32 5.28
C ALA A 84 -5.57 -6.18 5.19
N LEU A 85 -6.53 -5.85 4.31
CA LEU A 85 -7.91 -6.36 4.37
C LEU A 85 -8.41 -7.00 3.07
N GLN A 86 -7.54 -7.44 2.14
CA GLN A 86 -8.00 -8.06 0.89
C GLN A 86 -8.83 -9.33 1.07
N HIS A 87 -8.75 -9.96 2.23
CA HIS A 87 -9.50 -11.18 2.59
C HIS A 87 -10.87 -10.90 3.19
N LEU A 88 -11.24 -9.63 3.35
CA LEU A 88 -12.55 -9.18 3.83
C LEU A 88 -13.31 -8.53 2.68
N GLU A 89 -14.60 -8.87 2.54
CA GLU A 89 -15.50 -8.30 1.54
C GLU A 89 -15.54 -6.75 1.65
N PRO A 90 -15.54 -5.99 0.52
CA PRO A 90 -15.43 -4.53 0.55
C PRO A 90 -16.50 -3.80 1.38
N GLY A 91 -17.75 -4.25 1.36
CA GLY A 91 -18.81 -3.67 2.19
C GLY A 91 -18.55 -3.91 3.68
N ALA A 92 -18.06 -5.11 4.04
CA ALA A 92 -17.67 -5.44 5.40
C ALA A 92 -16.42 -4.65 5.85
N GLN A 93 -15.47 -4.33 4.93
CA GLN A 93 -14.36 -3.42 5.23
C GLN A 93 -14.86 -2.02 5.59
N LEU A 94 -15.84 -1.50 4.84
CA LEU A 94 -16.44 -0.19 5.09
C LEU A 94 -17.15 -0.17 6.44
N ALA A 95 -17.97 -1.18 6.72
CA ALA A 95 -18.67 -1.33 7.99
C ALA A 95 -17.70 -1.45 9.19
N ALA A 96 -16.58 -2.17 9.04
CA ALA A 96 -15.57 -2.29 10.08
C ALA A 96 -14.90 -0.93 10.38
N LYS A 97 -14.55 -0.16 9.35
CA LYS A 97 -13.96 1.18 9.50
C LYS A 97 -14.93 2.17 10.14
N ASP A 98 -16.21 2.09 9.79
CA ASP A 98 -17.25 2.93 10.39
C ASP A 98 -17.43 2.60 11.89
N ARG A 99 -17.49 1.32 12.27
CA ARG A 99 -17.52 0.91 13.68
C ARG A 99 -16.30 1.41 14.46
N GLU A 100 -15.11 1.28 13.87
CA GLU A 100 -13.87 1.76 14.49
C GLU A 100 -13.90 3.27 14.73
N LEU A 101 -14.34 4.07 13.73
CA LEU A 101 -14.51 5.52 13.88
C LEU A 101 -15.44 5.86 15.04
N GLN A 102 -16.59 5.18 15.13
CA GLN A 102 -17.54 5.40 16.20
C GLN A 102 -16.96 5.06 17.57
N ALA A 103 -16.29 3.92 17.67
CA ALA A 103 -15.65 3.51 18.92
C ALA A 103 -14.58 4.53 19.36
N GLN A 104 -13.84 5.12 18.42
CA GLN A 104 -12.86 6.18 18.72
C GLN A 104 -13.53 7.48 19.17
N LEU A 105 -14.60 7.91 18.50
CA LEU A 105 -15.36 9.10 18.90
C LEU A 105 -15.92 8.94 20.34
N GLU A 106 -16.53 7.82 20.64
CA GLU A 106 -17.12 7.55 21.97
C GLU A 106 -16.06 7.39 23.06
N ARG A 107 -15.04 6.54 22.84
CA ARG A 107 -14.09 6.14 23.89
C ARG A 107 -12.97 7.15 24.09
N ILE A 108 -12.44 7.72 23.00
CA ILE A 108 -11.30 8.63 23.04
C ILE A 108 -11.81 10.07 23.01
N GLY A 109 -12.63 10.40 22.01
CA GLY A 109 -13.18 11.73 21.83
C GLY A 109 -14.24 12.11 22.88
N ARG A 110 -14.89 11.11 23.48
CA ARG A 110 -16.05 11.28 24.40
C ARG A 110 -17.15 12.12 23.75
N VAL A 111 -17.33 11.94 22.46
CA VAL A 111 -18.31 12.65 21.62
C VAL A 111 -19.23 11.62 20.98
N VAL A 112 -20.52 11.90 21.05
CA VAL A 112 -21.56 11.22 20.26
C VAL A 112 -22.09 12.24 19.28
N PRO A 113 -21.92 12.09 17.96
CA PRO A 113 -22.44 13.03 16.99
C PRO A 113 -23.99 12.95 16.93
N ASP A 114 -24.63 14.10 16.80
CA ASP A 114 -26.10 14.19 16.68
C ASP A 114 -26.59 13.60 15.34
N GLU A 115 -25.77 13.73 14.31
CA GLU A 115 -26.05 13.21 12.97
C GLU A 115 -24.83 12.48 12.41
N ARG A 116 -25.11 11.40 11.70
CA ARG A 116 -24.09 10.60 11.01
C ARG A 116 -24.41 10.51 9.53
N LEU A 117 -23.50 10.99 8.74
CA LEU A 117 -23.58 10.89 7.30
C LEU A 117 -23.16 9.49 6.82
N PRO A 118 -23.72 8.98 5.70
CA PRO A 118 -23.32 7.69 5.15
C PRO A 118 -21.82 7.65 4.82
N PRO A 119 -21.13 6.54 5.06
CA PRO A 119 -19.73 6.43 4.71
C PRO A 119 -19.55 6.48 3.18
N LEU A 120 -18.51 7.21 2.72
CA LEU A 120 -18.16 7.29 1.32
C LEU A 120 -17.38 6.04 0.90
N ALA A 121 -17.85 5.39 -0.16
CA ALA A 121 -17.17 4.28 -0.81
C ALA A 121 -16.54 4.72 -2.13
N GLY A 122 -15.44 4.08 -2.51
CA GLY A 122 -14.75 4.32 -3.77
C GLY A 122 -14.16 3.02 -4.34
N PRO A 123 -13.40 3.09 -5.46
CA PRO A 123 -12.75 1.93 -6.02
C PRO A 123 -11.89 1.21 -4.99
N VAL A 124 -12.00 -0.11 -4.94
CA VAL A 124 -11.22 -0.97 -4.02
C VAL A 124 -9.95 -1.50 -4.67
N TRP A 125 -9.86 -1.45 -6.00
CA TRP A 125 -8.74 -1.88 -6.83
C TRP A 125 -8.33 -0.76 -7.79
N GLU A 126 -7.06 -0.83 -8.23
CA GLU A 126 -6.52 0.02 -9.29
C GLU A 126 -6.70 1.55 -9.04
N TYR A 127 -6.80 1.96 -7.77
CA TYR A 127 -7.06 3.34 -7.39
C TYR A 127 -5.81 4.12 -7.00
N ARG A 128 -4.73 3.41 -6.60
CA ARG A 128 -3.59 4.03 -5.93
C ARG A 128 -2.65 4.70 -6.91
N ARG A 129 -2.61 6.04 -6.85
CA ARG A 129 -1.80 6.89 -7.73
C ARG A 129 -0.43 7.28 -7.15
N ARG A 130 -0.23 7.08 -5.87
CA ARG A 130 1.03 7.40 -5.18
C ARG A 130 1.54 6.18 -4.44
N ALA A 131 2.81 5.88 -4.63
CA ALA A 131 3.43 4.77 -3.92
C ALA A 131 4.93 5.00 -3.75
N ARG A 132 5.48 4.44 -2.69
CA ARG A 132 6.91 4.28 -2.47
C ARG A 132 7.22 2.80 -2.54
N LEU A 133 7.90 2.38 -3.59
CA LEU A 133 8.33 1.02 -3.80
C LEU A 133 9.78 0.87 -3.34
N GLY A 134 10.04 -0.13 -2.51
CA GLY A 134 11.39 -0.54 -2.19
C GLY A 134 12.04 -1.24 -3.38
N VAL A 135 13.33 -1.05 -3.52
CA VAL A 135 14.16 -1.70 -4.54
C VAL A 135 15.30 -2.41 -3.84
N LYS A 136 15.57 -3.67 -4.19
CA LYS A 136 16.66 -4.42 -3.59
C LYS A 136 17.24 -5.44 -4.57
N TYR A 137 18.54 -5.33 -4.85
CA TYR A 137 19.26 -6.42 -5.48
C TYR A 137 19.45 -7.57 -4.47
N VAL A 138 19.05 -8.75 -4.85
CA VAL A 138 19.18 -9.97 -4.04
C VAL A 138 20.17 -10.91 -4.70
N ALA A 139 21.40 -10.92 -4.23
CA ALA A 139 22.50 -11.69 -4.83
C ALA A 139 22.17 -13.19 -4.97
N ARG A 140 21.53 -13.81 -3.97
CA ARG A 140 21.14 -15.22 -4.04
C ARG A 140 20.12 -15.54 -5.13
N LYS A 141 19.33 -14.55 -5.56
CA LYS A 141 18.35 -14.66 -6.65
C LYS A 141 18.88 -14.09 -7.96
N GLU A 142 20.05 -13.45 -7.94
CA GLU A 142 20.70 -12.76 -9.05
C GLU A 142 19.79 -11.74 -9.75
N ARG A 143 18.86 -11.13 -9.01
CA ARG A 143 17.92 -10.16 -9.57
C ARG A 143 17.53 -9.05 -8.59
N VAL A 144 16.99 -7.98 -9.14
CA VAL A 144 16.40 -6.88 -8.37
C VAL A 144 14.93 -7.17 -8.09
N LEU A 145 14.52 -6.95 -6.84
CA LEU A 145 13.13 -6.96 -6.42
C LEU A 145 12.63 -5.52 -6.33
N VAL A 146 11.44 -5.28 -6.86
CA VAL A 146 10.70 -4.02 -6.72
C VAL A 146 9.34 -4.33 -6.11
N GLY A 147 8.95 -3.58 -5.06
CA GLY A 147 7.67 -3.81 -4.41
C GLY A 147 7.54 -3.07 -3.08
N PHE A 148 6.44 -3.31 -2.38
CA PHE A 148 6.30 -2.83 -1.02
C PHE A 148 7.14 -3.68 -0.05
N ARG A 149 7.46 -3.12 1.11
CA ARG A 149 8.10 -3.91 2.17
C ARG A 149 7.14 -5.01 2.66
N GLU A 150 7.70 -6.12 3.06
CA GLU A 150 6.96 -7.16 3.76
C GLU A 150 6.44 -6.65 5.11
N ARG A 151 5.41 -7.28 5.62
CA ARG A 151 4.89 -6.98 6.97
C ARG A 151 5.94 -7.27 8.02
N GLU A 152 6.17 -6.31 8.92
CA GLU A 152 7.10 -6.43 10.05
C GLU A 152 8.53 -6.85 9.67
N SER A 153 8.94 -6.60 8.44
CA SER A 153 10.21 -7.03 7.87
C SER A 153 10.86 -5.88 7.08
N PRO A 154 12.20 -5.78 7.05
CA PRO A 154 12.90 -4.84 6.19
C PRO A 154 12.97 -5.29 4.74
N TYR A 155 12.54 -6.51 4.42
CA TYR A 155 12.65 -7.08 3.09
C TYR A 155 11.63 -6.47 2.12
N VAL A 156 11.95 -6.53 0.84
CA VAL A 156 11.08 -6.11 -0.26
C VAL A 156 10.33 -7.34 -0.78
N THR A 157 9.00 -7.24 -0.83
CA THR A 157 8.17 -8.29 -1.41
C THR A 157 8.44 -8.41 -2.91
N ASP A 158 8.60 -9.62 -3.40
CA ASP A 158 8.81 -9.95 -4.80
C ASP A 158 7.48 -9.85 -5.59
N VAL A 159 7.03 -8.62 -5.86
CA VAL A 159 5.73 -8.35 -6.45
C VAL A 159 5.82 -8.40 -7.97
N ARG A 160 5.02 -9.27 -8.61
CA ARG A 160 4.90 -9.30 -10.07
C ARG A 160 3.90 -8.27 -10.60
N ARG A 161 2.73 -8.23 -9.98
CA ARG A 161 1.67 -7.26 -10.28
C ARG A 161 1.07 -6.74 -8.98
N CYS A 162 0.78 -5.44 -8.94
CA CYS A 162 0.08 -4.83 -7.81
C CYS A 162 -1.35 -4.43 -8.21
N HIS A 163 -2.34 -5.05 -7.57
CA HIS A 163 -3.76 -4.84 -7.87
C HIS A 163 -4.33 -3.53 -7.34
N VAL A 164 -3.65 -2.85 -6.42
CA VAL A 164 -4.14 -1.57 -5.87
C VAL A 164 -3.52 -0.35 -6.56
N LEU A 165 -2.35 -0.50 -7.21
CA LEU A 165 -1.79 0.56 -8.05
C LEU A 165 -2.62 0.71 -9.33
N VAL A 166 -2.75 1.94 -9.84
CA VAL A 166 -3.39 2.18 -11.14
C VAL A 166 -2.77 1.31 -12.24
N PRO A 167 -3.57 0.90 -13.26
CA PRO A 167 -3.16 -0.15 -14.22
C PRO A 167 -1.81 0.04 -14.89
N PRO A 168 -1.41 1.24 -15.36
CA PRO A 168 -0.08 1.41 -15.96
C PRO A 168 1.02 0.99 -15.01
N VAL A 169 0.98 1.44 -13.76
CA VAL A 169 2.05 1.17 -12.78
C VAL A 169 1.93 -0.24 -12.19
N GLY A 170 0.72 -0.68 -11.86
CA GLY A 170 0.50 -1.99 -11.24
C GLY A 170 1.01 -3.16 -12.08
N ARG A 171 1.05 -2.99 -13.42
CA ARG A 171 1.56 -3.98 -14.38
C ARG A 171 3.07 -3.88 -14.61
N LEU A 172 3.68 -2.74 -14.30
CA LEU A 172 5.10 -2.50 -14.55
C LEU A 172 6.02 -2.93 -13.40
N VAL A 173 5.50 -3.37 -12.26
CA VAL A 173 6.33 -3.65 -11.07
C VAL A 173 7.42 -4.69 -11.37
N GLU A 174 7.09 -5.78 -12.05
CA GLU A 174 8.06 -6.83 -12.41
C GLU A 174 9.10 -6.29 -13.42
N SER A 175 8.66 -5.66 -14.51
CA SER A 175 9.55 -5.11 -15.53
C SER A 175 10.43 -3.95 -15.02
N LEU A 176 9.99 -3.22 -14.00
CA LEU A 176 10.85 -2.25 -13.29
C LEU A 176 11.99 -2.94 -12.55
N GLY A 177 11.75 -4.12 -11.97
CA GLY A 177 12.81 -4.94 -11.38
C GLY A 177 13.82 -5.42 -12.43
N GLU A 178 13.35 -5.84 -13.60
CA GLU A 178 14.19 -6.24 -14.72
C GLU A 178 15.01 -5.07 -15.27
N LEU A 179 14.37 -3.90 -15.46
CA LEU A 179 15.05 -2.68 -15.88
C LEU A 179 16.19 -2.34 -14.90
N VAL A 180 15.87 -2.17 -13.63
CA VAL A 180 16.89 -1.82 -12.63
C VAL A 180 17.99 -2.88 -12.56
N GLY A 181 17.65 -4.15 -12.76
CA GLY A 181 18.62 -5.26 -12.81
C GLY A 181 19.69 -5.12 -13.90
N ARG A 182 19.35 -4.47 -15.02
CA ARG A 182 20.30 -4.20 -16.14
C ARG A 182 21.20 -3.00 -15.89
N LEU A 183 20.82 -2.10 -14.98
CA LEU A 183 21.63 -0.90 -14.70
C LEU A 183 22.94 -1.25 -13.96
N ALA A 184 24.01 -0.56 -14.29
CA ALA A 184 25.29 -0.66 -13.60
C ALA A 184 25.13 -0.29 -12.12
N ILE A 185 24.29 0.72 -11.81
CA ILE A 185 24.00 1.20 -10.47
C ILE A 185 22.88 0.43 -9.75
N ARG A 186 22.49 -0.78 -10.20
CA ARG A 186 21.34 -1.55 -9.66
C ARG A 186 21.32 -1.74 -8.14
N GLU A 187 22.48 -1.76 -7.49
CA GLU A 187 22.57 -1.88 -6.04
C GLU A 187 22.50 -0.53 -5.31
N ARG A 188 22.52 0.55 -6.07
CA ARG A 188 22.56 1.92 -5.61
C ARG A 188 21.23 2.68 -5.82
N ILE A 189 20.15 1.92 -6.12
CA ILE A 189 18.78 2.42 -6.24
C ILE A 189 17.93 1.77 -5.16
N PRO A 190 17.75 2.37 -3.97
CA PRO A 190 17.00 1.77 -2.87
C PRO A 190 15.49 1.90 -3.00
N GLN A 191 15.00 2.81 -3.86
CA GLN A 191 13.58 3.20 -3.86
C GLN A 191 13.15 3.80 -5.20
N ILE A 192 11.90 3.55 -5.57
CA ILE A 192 11.17 4.22 -6.65
C ILE A 192 9.92 4.85 -6.08
N GLU A 193 9.78 6.18 -6.19
CA GLU A 193 8.52 6.87 -5.91
C GLU A 193 7.67 6.91 -7.17
N VAL A 194 6.40 6.63 -7.01
CA VAL A 194 5.40 6.66 -8.08
C VAL A 194 4.50 7.86 -7.89
N ALA A 195 4.33 8.66 -8.95
CA ALA A 195 3.33 9.72 -9.03
C ALA A 195 2.55 9.60 -10.33
N VAL A 196 1.22 9.57 -10.25
CA VAL A 196 0.34 9.47 -11.40
C VAL A 196 -0.63 10.64 -11.41
N ALA A 197 -0.66 11.36 -12.53
CA ALA A 197 -1.49 12.55 -12.76
C ALA A 197 -2.58 12.29 -13.79
N ASP A 198 -3.53 13.22 -13.85
CA ASP A 198 -4.65 13.23 -14.79
C ASP A 198 -4.20 13.46 -16.24
N PRO A 199 -5.08 13.16 -17.22
CA PRO A 199 -6.40 12.56 -17.02
C PRO A 199 -6.35 11.03 -16.82
N PRO A 200 -7.36 10.41 -16.18
CA PRO A 200 -7.38 8.96 -15.91
C PRO A 200 -7.27 8.09 -17.17
N GLU A 201 -7.84 8.53 -18.29
CA GLU A 201 -7.86 7.80 -19.56
C GLU A 201 -6.47 7.75 -20.24
N ARG A 202 -5.64 8.74 -19.92
CA ARG A 202 -4.26 8.86 -20.41
C ARG A 202 -3.37 9.37 -19.27
N PRO A 203 -3.17 8.59 -18.22
CA PRO A 203 -2.46 9.05 -17.04
C PRO A 203 -0.99 9.36 -17.38
N ARG A 204 -0.50 10.47 -16.83
CA ARG A 204 0.91 10.80 -16.85
C ARG A 204 1.59 10.11 -15.67
N VAL A 205 2.52 9.23 -15.92
CA VAL A 205 3.22 8.44 -14.90
C VAL A 205 4.64 8.95 -14.74
N VAL A 206 4.98 9.40 -13.55
CA VAL A 206 6.35 9.78 -13.18
C VAL A 206 6.89 8.78 -12.15
N LEU A 207 8.09 8.28 -12.42
CA LEU A 207 8.84 7.36 -11.58
C LEU A 207 10.12 8.07 -11.11
N VAL A 208 10.20 8.40 -9.82
CA VAL A 208 11.38 9.04 -9.25
C VAL A 208 12.28 7.96 -8.66
N LEU A 209 13.45 7.77 -9.25
CA LEU A 209 14.47 6.87 -8.75
C LEU A 209 15.33 7.58 -7.70
N ARG A 210 15.29 7.10 -6.46
CA ARG A 210 16.30 7.47 -5.49
C ARG A 210 17.61 6.82 -5.91
N VAL A 211 18.61 7.62 -6.28
CA VAL A 211 19.92 7.13 -6.71
C VAL A 211 20.97 7.53 -5.69
N LEU A 212 21.85 6.61 -5.32
CA LEU A 212 22.97 6.86 -4.39
C LEU A 212 24.29 7.10 -5.14
N ASP A 213 24.30 6.75 -6.43
CA ASP A 213 25.39 7.02 -7.37
C ASP A 213 24.79 7.59 -8.66
N THR A 214 25.54 8.41 -9.38
CA THR A 214 25.10 8.98 -10.67
C THR A 214 25.05 7.89 -11.74
N PRO A 215 23.91 7.70 -12.45
CA PRO A 215 23.85 6.76 -13.56
C PRO A 215 24.79 7.17 -14.70
N GLY A 216 25.49 6.19 -15.28
CA GLY A 216 26.30 6.38 -16.48
C GLY A 216 25.46 6.51 -17.75
N GLU A 217 26.11 6.81 -18.88
CA GLU A 217 25.43 6.97 -20.18
C GLU A 217 24.63 5.72 -20.59
N ALA A 218 25.16 4.52 -20.35
CA ALA A 218 24.47 3.28 -20.64
C ALA A 218 23.20 3.12 -19.78
N ASP A 219 23.25 3.44 -18.48
CA ASP A 219 22.11 3.41 -17.59
C ASP A 219 21.03 4.40 -18.05
N VAL A 220 21.44 5.62 -18.41
CA VAL A 220 20.55 6.65 -18.94
C VAL A 220 19.86 6.19 -20.24
N ALA A 221 20.59 5.53 -21.13
CA ALA A 221 20.04 4.98 -22.36
C ALA A 221 18.98 3.90 -22.08
N GLU A 222 19.24 2.97 -21.15
CA GLU A 222 18.26 1.96 -20.72
C GLU A 222 17.00 2.59 -20.12
N LEU A 223 17.14 3.59 -19.26
CA LEU A 223 16.02 4.32 -18.65
C LEU A 223 15.16 5.03 -19.73
N ARG A 224 15.80 5.67 -20.72
CA ARG A 224 15.12 6.33 -21.84
C ARG A 224 14.37 5.34 -22.72
N ALA A 225 15.00 4.22 -23.08
CA ALA A 225 14.37 3.17 -23.86
C ALA A 225 13.13 2.62 -23.16
N TYR A 226 13.23 2.36 -21.86
CA TYR A 226 12.09 1.91 -21.06
C TYR A 226 10.98 2.98 -20.97
N ALA A 227 11.34 4.24 -20.75
CA ALA A 227 10.40 5.35 -20.69
C ALA A 227 9.58 5.47 -21.97
N ALA A 228 10.24 5.39 -23.13
CA ALA A 228 9.59 5.43 -24.44
C ALA A 228 8.67 4.23 -24.67
N ALA A 229 9.11 3.01 -24.31
CA ALA A 229 8.33 1.78 -24.50
C ALA A 229 7.06 1.73 -23.64
N HIS A 230 7.09 2.31 -22.45
CA HIS A 230 6.01 2.21 -21.48
C HIS A 230 5.25 3.51 -21.23
N GLY A 231 5.62 4.61 -21.88
CA GLY A 231 4.95 5.91 -21.72
C GLY A 231 5.11 6.50 -20.32
N VAL A 232 6.22 6.26 -19.64
CA VAL A 232 6.54 6.79 -18.31
C VAL A 232 7.63 7.84 -18.36
N GLU A 233 7.74 8.68 -17.32
CA GLU A 233 8.81 9.65 -17.17
C GLU A 233 9.68 9.27 -15.98
N PHE A 234 11.00 9.26 -16.17
CA PHE A 234 11.93 9.08 -15.07
C PHE A 234 12.42 10.41 -14.52
N TRP A 235 12.50 10.47 -13.20
CA TRP A 235 13.19 11.52 -12.46
C TRP A 235 14.27 10.87 -11.61
N LEU A 236 15.38 11.58 -11.37
CA LEU A 236 16.46 11.14 -10.50
C LEU A 236 16.47 12.02 -9.24
N GLN A 237 16.63 11.37 -8.09
CA GLN A 237 16.75 12.01 -6.78
C GLN A 237 18.07 11.58 -6.12
N PRO A 238 19.18 12.31 -6.29
CA PRO A 238 20.47 11.96 -5.68
C PRO A 238 20.58 12.36 -4.20
N GLY A 239 19.82 13.35 -3.75
CA GLY A 239 19.90 13.93 -2.40
C GLY A 239 18.55 14.06 -1.71
N GLY A 240 18.27 15.22 -1.11
CA GLY A 240 17.00 15.58 -0.50
C GLY A 240 15.84 15.62 -1.50
N LEU A 241 14.64 15.97 -1.04
CA LEU A 241 13.45 16.02 -1.90
C LEU A 241 13.60 17.09 -3.00
N ASP A 242 14.30 18.18 -2.70
CA ASP A 242 14.63 19.32 -3.56
C ASP A 242 15.60 18.99 -4.69
N THR A 243 16.29 17.85 -4.61
CA THR A 243 17.24 17.42 -5.65
C THR A 243 16.61 16.60 -6.77
N ALA A 244 15.32 16.31 -6.67
CA ALA A 244 14.63 15.52 -7.69
C ALA A 244 14.47 16.33 -8.98
N ALA A 245 14.97 15.78 -10.08
CA ALA A 245 14.93 16.40 -11.38
C ALA A 245 14.57 15.40 -12.49
N PRO A 246 13.90 15.82 -13.58
CA PRO A 246 13.62 14.94 -14.69
C PRO A 246 14.92 14.43 -15.33
N LEU A 247 14.90 13.15 -15.72
CA LEU A 247 16.01 12.52 -16.47
C LEU A 247 16.26 13.27 -17.78
N ASP A 248 15.19 13.72 -18.43
CA ASP A 248 15.19 14.49 -19.66
C ASP A 248 14.47 15.83 -19.46
N PRO A 249 15.15 16.90 -19.02
CA PRO A 249 14.53 18.20 -18.78
C PRO A 249 13.82 18.78 -19.99
N ALA A 250 14.36 18.60 -21.18
CA ALA A 250 13.78 19.09 -22.43
C ALA A 250 12.46 18.36 -22.83
N ALA A 251 12.27 17.13 -22.37
CA ALA A 251 11.05 16.35 -22.57
C ALA A 251 10.04 16.48 -21.42
N SER A 252 10.39 17.21 -20.36
CA SER A 252 9.50 17.41 -19.20
C SER A 252 8.28 18.24 -19.58
N ARG A 253 7.11 17.71 -19.22
CA ARG A 253 5.80 18.33 -19.49
C ARG A 253 5.33 19.29 -18.39
N GLY A 254 6.24 19.80 -17.56
CA GLY A 254 5.94 20.70 -16.44
C GLY A 254 5.35 19.95 -15.23
N PRO A 255 4.66 20.66 -14.31
CA PRO A 255 4.09 20.04 -13.11
C PRO A 255 3.05 18.99 -13.42
N LEU A 256 2.86 18.07 -12.49
CA LEU A 256 1.76 17.11 -12.51
C LEU A 256 0.45 17.82 -12.13
N ARG A 257 -0.66 17.32 -12.61
CA ARG A 257 -1.97 17.92 -12.34
C ARG A 257 -2.99 16.87 -11.94
N TYR A 258 -3.90 17.25 -11.06
CA TYR A 258 -5.14 16.53 -10.84
C TYR A 258 -6.33 17.48 -10.73
N ARG A 259 -7.49 17.02 -11.17
CA ARG A 259 -8.71 17.81 -11.20
C ARG A 259 -9.65 17.40 -10.08
N LEU A 260 -10.36 18.40 -9.53
CA LEU A 260 -11.48 18.25 -8.63
C LEU A 260 -12.72 18.75 -9.37
N PRO A 261 -13.43 17.88 -10.12
CA PRO A 261 -14.49 18.32 -11.03
C PRO A 261 -15.62 19.08 -10.32
N GLY A 262 -16.07 18.62 -9.16
CA GLY A 262 -17.14 19.26 -8.38
C GLY A 262 -16.79 20.67 -7.88
N ALA A 263 -15.49 20.97 -7.71
CA ALA A 263 -15.00 22.30 -7.33
C ALA A 263 -14.49 23.12 -8.51
N GLU A 264 -14.51 22.57 -9.74
CA GLU A 264 -13.92 23.18 -10.96
C GLU A 264 -12.45 23.59 -10.81
N VAL A 265 -11.71 22.93 -9.91
CA VAL A 265 -10.30 23.24 -9.59
C VAL A 265 -9.36 22.23 -10.21
N THR A 266 -8.25 22.73 -10.77
CA THR A 266 -7.09 21.93 -11.15
C THR A 266 -5.91 22.30 -10.26
N LEU A 267 -5.36 21.32 -9.58
CA LEU A 267 -4.21 21.47 -8.69
C LEU A 267 -2.93 20.98 -9.36
N GLU A 268 -1.86 21.74 -9.24
CA GLU A 268 -0.51 21.36 -9.68
C GLU A 268 0.27 20.79 -8.50
N PHE A 269 1.10 19.78 -8.78
CA PHE A 269 1.96 19.16 -7.76
C PHE A 269 3.24 18.60 -8.36
N GLY A 270 4.28 18.52 -7.55
CA GLY A 270 5.53 17.85 -7.88
C GLY A 270 5.42 16.32 -7.66
N PRO A 271 6.30 15.52 -8.30
CA PRO A 271 6.23 14.07 -8.19
C PRO A 271 6.53 13.52 -6.79
N LEU A 272 7.04 14.34 -5.88
CA LEU A 272 7.29 13.98 -4.47
C LEU A 272 6.29 14.62 -3.50
N ASP A 273 5.42 15.52 -3.97
CA ASP A 273 4.41 16.15 -3.13
C ASP A 273 3.34 15.16 -2.67
N PHE A 274 2.74 15.46 -1.53
CA PHE A 274 1.62 14.66 -1.03
C PHE A 274 0.36 14.93 -1.86
N VAL A 275 -0.27 13.86 -2.33
CA VAL A 275 -1.64 13.86 -2.86
C VAL A 275 -2.37 12.62 -2.36
N GLN A 276 -3.68 12.71 -2.23
CA GLN A 276 -4.51 11.57 -1.84
C GLN A 276 -4.36 10.42 -2.84
N VAL A 277 -4.15 9.22 -2.33
CA VAL A 277 -3.84 8.04 -3.16
C VAL A 277 -5.02 7.57 -4.00
N ASN A 278 -6.25 7.78 -3.52
CA ASN A 278 -7.49 7.46 -4.22
C ASN A 278 -8.13 8.76 -4.73
N ALA A 279 -7.89 9.10 -5.99
CA ALA A 279 -8.34 10.36 -6.56
C ALA A 279 -9.86 10.47 -6.68
N GLU A 280 -10.55 9.37 -7.03
CA GLU A 280 -12.01 9.35 -7.14
C GLU A 280 -12.65 9.58 -5.77
N LEU A 281 -12.19 8.86 -4.76
CA LEU A 281 -12.69 9.06 -3.40
C LEU A 281 -12.37 10.47 -2.88
N ASN A 282 -11.18 11.00 -3.20
CA ASN A 282 -10.82 12.37 -2.84
C ASN A 282 -11.75 13.41 -3.48
N ALA A 283 -12.07 13.26 -4.76
CA ALA A 283 -13.02 14.15 -5.44
C ALA A 283 -14.39 14.14 -4.76
N ARG A 284 -14.93 12.96 -4.46
CA ARG A 284 -16.20 12.79 -3.73
C ARG A 284 -16.14 13.38 -2.31
N MET A 285 -15.02 13.22 -1.60
CA MET A 285 -14.84 13.82 -0.26
C MET A 285 -14.88 15.34 -0.31
N VAL A 286 -14.21 15.95 -1.31
CA VAL A 286 -14.21 17.40 -1.49
C VAL A 286 -15.61 17.91 -1.87
N GLU A 287 -16.26 17.25 -2.82
CA GLU A 287 -17.63 17.58 -3.24
C GLU A 287 -18.60 17.50 -2.05
N TYR A 288 -18.51 16.44 -1.25
CA TYR A 288 -19.32 16.25 -0.06
C TYR A 288 -19.08 17.28 1.05
N ALA A 289 -17.84 17.79 1.15
CA ALA A 289 -17.47 18.81 2.13
C ALA A 289 -17.89 20.23 1.72
N LEU A 290 -18.09 20.45 0.41
CA LEU A 290 -18.50 21.76 -0.13
C LEU A 290 -20.02 21.92 -0.21
N GLY A 291 -20.82 20.88 -0.05
CA GLY A 291 -22.28 20.88 -0.09
C GLY A 291 -22.79 20.54 -1.46
#